data_672b3c6afe516d7db4c5cccf740a85e2
#
_entry.id   672b3c6afe516d7db4c5cccf740a85e2
#
_cell.length_a   1.000
_cell.length_b   1.000
_cell.length_c   1.000
_cell.angle_alpha   90.00
_cell.angle_beta   90.00
_cell.angle_gamma   90.00
#
_symmetry.space_group_name_H-M   'P 1'
#
loop_
_entity.id
_entity.type
_entity.pdbx_description
1 polymer ?
#
loop_
_entity_poly.entity_id
_entity_poly.type
_entity_poly.pdbx_seq_one_letter_code
_entity_poly.pdbx_strand_id
1 'polypeptide(L)'
;MNRQKLFIFAALVVVASMILSACGTAATPTAAPATVAPATAAPATAAPATTAPATAAPTTAASNPDTIIIGTTDKLASLDSADAYATHDWEILRNISDGLLYMKPGTTDLAPDLATDMGKISADGLTYTYTLKDGIKFGDGSPLTATIYAAQLNRLLTIGPKCPNDVADTLAVPYVKSITAPDDKTIVFTLTTPIAFFPQILAGAPYVASDPNTFKADACNLFPTAPVYGVGAWYVSQYNPDEQMVLLPNPYYTGDLKPQVKQIIVRFYSDPNTMALAVQSGEIDVAWRSLSPDQLTSLKGVSNLTVGTINGGSIRYLVLNHTIKPYDDPNVDKAIASAIDRNAIADTVYAGQVTPLYSMIPPGFLGADQAFDTMYSSPNLDAAKKFLEASGYSATNPVKLDMWYPPEHYGASTAAWMQLIKTQLEATGEIQVTLNSQEWSTYVPALTGGKSYGAGVLGWFFDYPDPSNYLDPFVFNRGEGTNVTLPATGSLTGTPINDKAKQLVALLNQADIETDMTKRTDLYKQAQDLYADLVVTVPLFFNAEHVVYRSNIKGDSNNANPENLNIGPDIMYFYSEMSKSK
;
A
#
# COMPACT_ATOMS: atom_id res chain seq x y z
N MET A 1 -45.25 -17.73 2.44
CA MET A 1 -44.98 -16.85 3.58
C MET A 1 -43.73 -16.06 3.25
N ASN A 2 -43.81 -14.73 3.16
CA ASN A 2 -42.73 -13.87 2.60
C ASN A 2 -41.49 -13.91 3.50
N ARG A 3 -40.28 -14.01 2.90
CA ARG A 3 -38.98 -14.04 3.59
C ARG A 3 -38.82 -12.94 4.65
N GLN A 4 -39.39 -11.77 4.45
CA GLN A 4 -39.40 -10.67 5.43
C GLN A 4 -40.14 -11.00 6.75
N LYS A 5 -41.21 -11.81 6.70
CA LYS A 5 -41.94 -12.21 7.92
C LYS A 5 -41.18 -13.26 8.74
N LEU A 6 -40.29 -14.05 8.08
CA LEU A 6 -39.45 -15.01 8.76
C LEU A 6 -38.31 -14.33 9.55
N PHE A 7 -37.73 -13.26 9.00
CA PHE A 7 -36.70 -12.47 9.70
C PHE A 7 -37.23 -11.69 10.90
N ILE A 8 -38.44 -11.15 10.81
CA ILE A 8 -39.09 -10.46 11.94
C ILE A 8 -39.42 -11.45 13.07
N PHE A 9 -39.81 -12.68 12.75
CA PHE A 9 -40.10 -13.69 13.76
C PHE A 9 -38.82 -14.21 14.45
N ALA A 10 -37.72 -14.36 13.70
CA ALA A 10 -36.41 -14.74 14.24
C ALA A 10 -35.82 -13.64 15.15
N ALA A 11 -35.96 -12.37 14.79
CA ALA A 11 -35.51 -11.22 15.59
C ALA A 11 -36.30 -11.09 16.92
N LEU A 12 -37.60 -11.37 16.91
CA LEU A 12 -38.44 -11.36 18.10
C LEU A 12 -38.12 -12.48 19.08
N VAL A 13 -37.72 -13.64 18.60
CA VAL A 13 -37.30 -14.78 19.45
C VAL A 13 -35.96 -14.52 20.13
N VAL A 14 -35.02 -13.84 19.46
CA VAL A 14 -33.71 -13.48 20.03
C VAL A 14 -33.88 -12.39 21.11
N VAL A 15 -34.76 -11.42 20.94
CA VAL A 15 -35.03 -10.37 21.92
C VAL A 15 -35.76 -10.96 23.16
N ALA A 16 -36.63 -11.94 22.96
CA ALA A 16 -37.31 -12.61 24.07
C ALA A 16 -36.39 -13.49 24.93
N SER A 17 -35.32 -14.06 24.34
CA SER A 17 -34.33 -14.85 25.08
C SER A 17 -33.36 -14.00 25.93
N MET A 18 -33.17 -12.71 25.61
CA MET A 18 -32.30 -11.81 26.38
C MET A 18 -33.02 -11.19 27.61
N ILE A 19 -34.35 -11.21 27.68
CA ILE A 19 -35.12 -10.64 28.81
C ILE A 19 -35.29 -11.64 29.96
N LEU A 20 -35.04 -12.93 29.76
CA LEU A 20 -35.21 -13.95 30.80
C LEU A 20 -33.97 -14.23 31.65
N SER A 21 -32.85 -13.55 31.46
CA SER A 21 -31.60 -13.76 32.19
C SER A 21 -31.30 -12.74 33.31
N ALA A 22 -32.24 -11.86 33.64
CA ALA A 22 -32.04 -10.75 34.59
C ALA A 22 -32.88 -10.88 35.88
N CYS A 23 -32.89 -12.06 36.50
CA CYS A 23 -33.37 -12.22 37.88
C CYS A 23 -32.43 -13.11 38.67
N GLY A 24 -31.35 -12.53 39.20
CA GLY A 24 -30.43 -13.10 40.21
C GLY A 24 -30.38 -12.18 41.43
N THR A 25 -30.69 -12.74 42.57
CA THR A 25 -30.90 -12.16 43.91
C THR A 25 -29.73 -11.32 44.40
N ALA A 26 -30.04 -10.19 45.05
CA ALA A 26 -29.14 -9.30 45.78
C ALA A 26 -28.41 -10.03 46.92
N ALA A 27 -27.08 -9.96 46.96
CA ALA A 27 -26.26 -10.40 48.09
C ALA A 27 -25.97 -9.22 49.03
N THR A 28 -26.17 -9.47 50.30
CA THR A 28 -25.96 -8.59 51.45
C THR A 28 -24.47 -8.22 51.62
N PRO A 29 -24.10 -6.99 52.02
CA PRO A 29 -22.71 -6.61 52.21
C PRO A 29 -22.14 -7.20 53.50
N THR A 30 -21.07 -8.01 53.37
CA THR A 30 -20.28 -8.51 54.50
C THR A 30 -19.19 -7.51 54.87
N ALA A 31 -19.02 -7.26 56.18
CA ALA A 31 -18.10 -6.33 56.77
C ALA A 31 -16.63 -6.67 56.50
N ALA A 32 -15.77 -5.63 56.40
CA ALA A 32 -14.35 -5.72 56.20
C ALA A 32 -13.62 -6.39 57.40
N PRO A 33 -12.63 -7.24 57.18
CA PRO A 33 -11.76 -7.73 58.24
C PRO A 33 -10.67 -6.70 58.60
N ALA A 34 -10.35 -6.66 59.91
CA ALA A 34 -9.37 -5.79 60.50
C ALA A 34 -7.93 -6.05 60.04
N THR A 35 -7.16 -4.96 59.97
CA THR A 35 -5.72 -4.91 59.68
C THR A 35 -4.90 -5.66 60.73
N VAL A 36 -4.15 -6.67 60.34
CA VAL A 36 -3.13 -7.35 61.18
C VAL A 36 -1.75 -6.81 60.79
N ALA A 37 -0.96 -6.43 61.77
CA ALA A 37 0.39 -5.92 61.63
C ALA A 37 1.37 -7.00 61.08
N PRO A 38 2.45 -6.61 60.39
CA PRO A 38 3.36 -7.56 59.76
C PRO A 38 4.22 -8.28 60.79
N ALA A 39 4.23 -9.62 60.71
CA ALA A 39 5.17 -10.46 61.42
C ALA A 39 6.54 -10.47 60.72
N THR A 40 7.59 -10.30 61.50
CA THR A 40 8.99 -10.33 61.08
C THR A 40 9.34 -11.74 60.54
N ALA A 41 9.69 -11.84 59.26
CA ALA A 41 10.09 -13.08 58.64
C ALA A 41 11.59 -13.37 58.94
N ALA A 42 11.88 -14.57 59.37
CA ALA A 42 13.22 -15.11 59.50
C ALA A 42 13.91 -15.30 58.13
N PRO A 43 15.25 -15.27 58.07
CA PRO A 43 15.97 -15.37 56.79
C PRO A 43 15.81 -16.76 56.17
N ALA A 44 15.30 -16.79 54.93
CA ALA A 44 15.22 -18.00 54.12
C ALA A 44 16.61 -18.38 53.62
N THR A 45 17.01 -19.62 53.87
CA THR A 45 18.21 -20.26 53.34
C THR A 45 18.09 -20.34 51.81
N ALA A 46 19.02 -19.74 51.09
CA ALA A 46 19.06 -19.78 49.64
C ALA A 46 19.32 -21.21 49.14
N ALA A 47 18.41 -21.71 48.33
CA ALA A 47 18.61 -22.93 47.54
C ALA A 47 19.71 -22.68 46.46
N PRO A 48 20.52 -23.68 46.10
CA PRO A 48 21.55 -23.49 45.08
C PRO A 48 20.94 -23.15 43.75
N ALA A 49 21.45 -22.08 43.11
CA ALA A 49 21.06 -21.65 41.77
C ALA A 49 21.37 -22.77 40.77
N THR A 50 20.35 -23.35 40.19
CA THR A 50 20.50 -24.22 39.03
C THR A 50 20.93 -23.30 37.86
N THR A 51 22.15 -23.42 37.39
CA THR A 51 22.63 -22.76 36.17
C THR A 51 21.79 -23.25 35.01
N ALA A 52 21.01 -22.36 34.43
CA ALA A 52 20.38 -22.62 33.13
C ALA A 52 21.48 -22.97 32.11
N PRO A 53 21.26 -23.93 31.21
CA PRO A 53 22.24 -24.21 30.15
C PRO A 53 22.51 -22.91 29.38
N ALA A 54 23.77 -22.56 29.22
CA ALA A 54 24.18 -21.46 28.37
C ALA A 54 23.61 -21.72 26.98
N THR A 55 22.74 -20.84 26.54
CA THR A 55 22.27 -20.82 25.13
C THR A 55 23.53 -20.72 24.29
N ALA A 56 23.80 -21.75 23.49
CA ALA A 56 24.93 -21.76 22.58
C ALA A 56 24.84 -20.48 21.71
N ALA A 57 25.94 -19.73 21.63
CA ALA A 57 26.05 -18.61 20.73
C ALA A 57 25.66 -19.12 19.34
N PRO A 58 24.85 -18.36 18.58
CA PRO A 58 24.45 -18.77 17.24
C PRO A 58 25.71 -19.01 16.42
N THR A 59 25.91 -20.24 15.99
CA THR A 59 26.96 -20.61 15.06
C THR A 59 26.64 -19.80 13.80
N THR A 60 27.54 -18.92 13.37
CA THR A 60 27.43 -18.23 12.08
C THR A 60 27.19 -19.31 11.01
N ALA A 61 25.99 -19.39 10.51
CA ALA A 61 25.68 -20.30 9.42
C ALA A 61 26.61 -19.91 8.27
N ALA A 62 27.38 -20.87 7.75
CA ALA A 62 28.24 -20.64 6.61
C ALA A 62 27.35 -20.09 5.48
N SER A 63 27.62 -18.87 5.00
CA SER A 63 26.82 -18.23 3.98
C SER A 63 26.85 -19.07 2.72
N ASN A 64 25.72 -19.69 2.36
CA ASN A 64 25.60 -20.38 1.09
C ASN A 64 25.50 -19.34 -0.03
N PRO A 65 26.49 -19.22 -0.94
CA PRO A 65 26.49 -18.22 -1.99
C PRO A 65 25.37 -18.45 -3.04
N ASP A 66 24.78 -19.63 -3.04
CA ASP A 66 23.70 -20.00 -3.95
C ASP A 66 22.29 -19.68 -3.39
N THR A 67 22.21 -19.15 -2.17
CA THR A 67 20.93 -18.86 -1.49
C THR A 67 20.95 -17.45 -0.92
N ILE A 68 19.90 -16.68 -1.17
CA ILE A 68 19.61 -15.41 -0.49
C ILE A 68 18.40 -15.63 0.42
N ILE A 69 18.53 -15.17 1.68
CA ILE A 69 17.48 -15.23 2.68
C ILE A 69 16.98 -13.81 2.95
N ILE A 70 15.73 -13.55 2.62
CA ILE A 70 15.05 -12.26 2.81
C ILE A 70 14.15 -12.41 4.03
N GLY A 71 14.35 -11.60 5.06
CA GLY A 71 13.44 -11.48 6.18
C GLY A 71 12.42 -10.36 5.94
N THR A 72 11.16 -10.61 6.27
CA THR A 72 10.09 -9.62 6.23
C THR A 72 9.10 -9.84 7.37
N THR A 73 8.43 -8.78 7.80
CA THR A 73 7.29 -8.89 8.72
C THR A 73 5.95 -8.92 7.99
N ASP A 74 5.95 -8.73 6.68
CA ASP A 74 4.75 -8.81 5.86
C ASP A 74 4.26 -10.25 5.76
N LYS A 75 2.95 -10.43 5.85
CA LYS A 75 2.29 -11.72 5.68
C LYS A 75 1.54 -11.75 4.36
N LEU A 76 1.64 -12.86 3.65
CA LEU A 76 0.86 -13.04 2.44
C LEU A 76 -0.63 -13.11 2.75
N ALA A 77 -1.41 -12.36 1.98
CA ALA A 77 -2.86 -12.43 2.00
C ALA A 77 -3.38 -13.37 0.91
N SER A 78 -2.73 -13.40 -0.26
CA SER A 78 -3.11 -14.26 -1.37
C SER A 78 -1.98 -14.49 -2.39
N LEU A 79 -1.95 -15.66 -3.01
CA LEU A 79 -1.17 -15.96 -4.22
C LEU A 79 -2.03 -16.05 -5.48
N ASP A 80 -3.34 -15.86 -5.35
CA ASP A 80 -4.26 -15.77 -6.48
C ASP A 80 -4.28 -14.37 -7.05
N SER A 81 -3.88 -14.19 -8.30
CA SER A 81 -3.86 -12.88 -8.97
C SER A 81 -5.24 -12.20 -9.03
N ALA A 82 -6.33 -12.96 -8.88
CA ALA A 82 -7.68 -12.41 -8.82
C ALA A 82 -8.08 -11.87 -7.44
N ASP A 83 -7.25 -12.09 -6.42
CA ASP A 83 -7.51 -11.68 -5.03
C ASP A 83 -6.34 -10.92 -4.39
N ALA A 84 -5.11 -11.13 -4.85
CA ALA A 84 -3.93 -10.51 -4.27
C ALA A 84 -3.97 -8.98 -4.39
N TYR A 85 -4.10 -8.29 -3.24
CA TYR A 85 -4.16 -6.82 -3.17
C TYR A 85 -3.29 -6.27 -2.03
N ALA A 86 -2.03 -6.70 -2.03
CA ALA A 86 -1.02 -6.16 -1.14
C ALA A 86 0.34 -6.17 -1.85
N THR A 87 1.20 -5.20 -1.54
CA THR A 87 2.51 -5.06 -2.20
C THR A 87 3.39 -6.28 -2.06
N HIS A 88 3.34 -6.97 -0.93
CA HIS A 88 4.09 -8.21 -0.70
C HIS A 88 3.53 -9.41 -1.47
N ASP A 89 2.21 -9.50 -1.70
CA ASP A 89 1.61 -10.49 -2.59
C ASP A 89 2.05 -10.24 -4.04
N TRP A 90 1.98 -8.99 -4.47
CA TRP A 90 2.40 -8.57 -5.82
C TRP A 90 3.89 -8.79 -6.07
N GLU A 91 4.74 -8.59 -5.05
CA GLU A 91 6.16 -8.90 -5.14
C GLU A 91 6.40 -10.38 -5.44
N ILE A 92 5.68 -11.29 -4.77
CA ILE A 92 5.79 -12.73 -5.07
C ILE A 92 5.22 -13.04 -6.47
N LEU A 93 4.04 -12.52 -6.80
CA LEU A 93 3.39 -12.77 -8.08
C LEU A 93 4.28 -12.39 -9.26
N ARG A 94 4.89 -11.20 -9.26
CA ARG A 94 5.77 -10.72 -10.34
C ARG A 94 7.11 -11.49 -10.44
N ASN A 95 7.51 -12.21 -9.41
CA ASN A 95 8.70 -13.06 -9.45
C ASN A 95 8.39 -14.47 -9.98
N ILE A 96 7.19 -14.97 -9.71
CA ILE A 96 6.77 -16.31 -10.15
C ILE A 96 6.05 -16.30 -11.51
N SER A 97 5.55 -15.14 -11.95
CA SER A 97 4.87 -15.03 -13.23
C SER A 97 5.09 -13.66 -13.88
N ASP A 98 4.99 -13.62 -15.21
CA ASP A 98 5.14 -12.44 -16.03
C ASP A 98 3.79 -12.01 -16.62
N GLY A 99 3.70 -10.72 -17.02
CA GLY A 99 2.56 -10.12 -17.71
C GLY A 99 2.85 -9.80 -19.17
N LEU A 100 1.91 -9.17 -19.88
CA LEU A 100 2.17 -8.67 -21.25
C LEU A 100 3.27 -7.63 -21.25
N LEU A 101 3.22 -6.73 -20.27
CA LEU A 101 4.15 -5.64 -20.03
C LEU A 101 4.64 -5.71 -18.58
N TYR A 102 5.79 -5.10 -18.32
CA TYR A 102 6.27 -4.91 -16.95
C TYR A 102 6.84 -3.50 -16.77
N MET A 103 6.90 -3.03 -15.55
CA MET A 103 7.58 -1.80 -15.18
C MET A 103 9.07 -2.10 -15.01
N LYS A 104 9.93 -1.37 -15.74
CA LYS A 104 11.39 -1.56 -15.64
C LYS A 104 11.87 -1.25 -14.22
N PRO A 105 12.73 -2.09 -13.66
CA PRO A 105 13.28 -1.86 -12.34
C PRO A 105 13.83 -0.43 -12.17
N GLY A 106 13.52 0.19 -11.05
CA GLY A 106 14.00 1.54 -10.71
C GLY A 106 13.27 2.70 -11.40
N THR A 107 12.30 2.44 -12.26
CA THR A 107 11.59 3.47 -13.05
C THR A 107 10.08 3.26 -13.05
N THR A 108 9.34 4.20 -13.64
CA THR A 108 7.92 4.05 -14.02
C THR A 108 7.75 3.70 -15.50
N ASP A 109 8.84 3.47 -16.23
CA ASP A 109 8.82 3.15 -17.65
C ASP A 109 8.35 1.71 -17.88
N LEU A 110 7.50 1.52 -18.86
CA LEU A 110 7.05 0.19 -19.27
C LEU A 110 7.98 -0.43 -20.33
N ALA A 111 8.01 -1.75 -20.33
CA ALA A 111 8.64 -2.54 -21.39
C ALA A 111 7.80 -3.77 -21.72
N PRO A 112 7.95 -4.33 -22.95
CA PRO A 112 7.36 -5.62 -23.30
C PRO A 112 7.97 -6.74 -22.46
N ASP A 113 7.11 -7.62 -21.92
CA ASP A 113 7.52 -8.80 -21.18
C ASP A 113 7.13 -10.07 -21.96
N LEU A 114 5.94 -10.65 -21.73
CA LEU A 114 5.47 -11.76 -22.57
C LEU A 114 5.07 -11.30 -23.98
N ALA A 115 4.74 -10.02 -24.17
CA ALA A 115 4.46 -9.45 -25.47
C ALA A 115 5.75 -9.20 -26.29
N THR A 116 5.65 -9.24 -27.61
CA THR A 116 6.76 -8.93 -28.52
C THR A 116 7.09 -7.45 -28.60
N ASP A 117 6.11 -6.60 -28.30
CA ASP A 117 6.20 -5.13 -28.35
C ASP A 117 5.19 -4.48 -27.38
N MET A 118 5.13 -3.16 -27.38
CA MET A 118 4.20 -2.38 -26.51
C MET A 118 2.72 -2.49 -26.91
N GLY A 119 2.40 -3.35 -27.89
CA GLY A 119 1.04 -3.52 -28.41
C GLY A 119 0.66 -2.47 -29.45
N LYS A 120 -0.43 -2.77 -30.17
CA LYS A 120 -1.03 -1.88 -31.17
C LYS A 120 -2.34 -1.33 -30.65
N ILE A 121 -2.47 -0.01 -30.71
CA ILE A 121 -3.67 0.70 -30.28
C ILE A 121 -4.44 1.15 -31.51
N SER A 122 -5.76 0.91 -31.56
CA SER A 122 -6.63 1.41 -32.64
C SER A 122 -6.74 2.94 -32.60
N ALA A 123 -7.07 3.56 -33.72
CA ALA A 123 -7.14 5.02 -33.86
C ALA A 123 -8.19 5.68 -32.92
N ASP A 124 -9.20 4.92 -32.50
CA ASP A 124 -10.22 5.35 -31.54
C ASP A 124 -9.82 5.10 -30.07
N GLY A 125 -8.65 4.51 -29.83
CA GLY A 125 -8.16 4.19 -28.49
C GLY A 125 -8.90 3.05 -27.77
N LEU A 126 -9.81 2.34 -28.46
CA LEU A 126 -10.69 1.33 -27.84
C LEU A 126 -10.16 -0.09 -27.94
N THR A 127 -9.22 -0.36 -28.84
CA THR A 127 -8.72 -1.73 -29.06
C THR A 127 -7.20 -1.79 -28.88
N TYR A 128 -6.75 -2.68 -28.00
CA TYR A 128 -5.34 -2.97 -27.74
C TYR A 128 -5.04 -4.40 -28.18
N THR A 129 -4.06 -4.58 -29.05
CA THR A 129 -3.68 -5.87 -29.60
C THR A 129 -2.22 -6.17 -29.25
N TYR A 130 -1.99 -7.27 -28.56
CA TYR A 130 -0.66 -7.77 -28.17
C TYR A 130 -0.37 -9.10 -28.83
N THR A 131 0.89 -9.31 -29.22
CA THR A 131 1.37 -10.59 -29.75
C THR A 131 2.31 -11.21 -28.72
N LEU A 132 2.09 -12.46 -28.33
CA LEU A 132 2.96 -13.17 -27.38
C LEU A 132 4.25 -13.63 -28.05
N LYS A 133 5.34 -13.63 -27.29
CA LYS A 133 6.61 -14.29 -27.65
C LYS A 133 6.40 -15.80 -27.83
N ASP A 134 7.28 -16.45 -28.56
CA ASP A 134 7.24 -17.90 -28.78
C ASP A 134 7.84 -18.69 -27.61
N GLY A 135 7.33 -19.89 -27.37
CA GLY A 135 7.95 -20.88 -26.49
C GLY A 135 7.78 -20.63 -25.00
N ILE A 136 6.88 -19.74 -24.58
CA ILE A 136 6.60 -19.48 -23.17
C ILE A 136 6.01 -20.72 -22.52
N LYS A 137 6.52 -21.08 -21.32
CA LYS A 137 6.06 -22.22 -20.55
C LYS A 137 5.92 -21.90 -19.07
N PHE A 138 4.95 -22.52 -18.45
CA PHE A 138 4.86 -22.57 -16.99
C PHE A 138 6.02 -23.39 -16.39
N GLY A 139 6.24 -23.24 -15.09
CA GLY A 139 7.30 -23.95 -14.37
C GLY A 139 7.14 -25.49 -14.33
N ASP A 140 5.98 -26.01 -14.67
CA ASP A 140 5.73 -27.45 -14.87
C ASP A 140 6.03 -27.94 -16.31
N GLY A 141 6.39 -27.03 -17.20
CA GLY A 141 6.69 -27.28 -18.62
C GLY A 141 5.49 -27.21 -19.56
N SER A 142 4.28 -27.00 -19.05
CA SER A 142 3.09 -26.79 -19.88
C SER A 142 3.18 -25.46 -20.65
N PRO A 143 2.68 -25.36 -21.90
CA PRO A 143 2.78 -24.16 -22.69
C PRO A 143 1.79 -23.08 -22.24
N LEU A 144 2.22 -21.81 -22.30
CA LEU A 144 1.32 -20.66 -22.31
C LEU A 144 0.97 -20.32 -23.76
N THR A 145 -0.33 -20.18 -24.05
CA THR A 145 -0.85 -19.61 -25.31
C THR A 145 -1.71 -18.40 -25.03
N ALA A 146 -1.95 -17.57 -26.04
CA ALA A 146 -2.86 -16.44 -25.91
C ALA A 146 -4.29 -16.88 -25.51
N THR A 147 -4.74 -18.04 -25.97
CA THR A 147 -6.02 -18.63 -25.57
C THR A 147 -6.05 -18.91 -24.07
N ILE A 148 -5.00 -19.52 -23.51
CA ILE A 148 -4.90 -19.80 -22.06
C ILE A 148 -4.83 -18.48 -21.28
N TYR A 149 -3.99 -17.55 -21.71
CA TYR A 149 -3.81 -16.28 -20.99
C TYR A 149 -5.08 -15.42 -21.01
N ALA A 150 -5.73 -15.29 -22.17
CA ALA A 150 -7.01 -14.58 -22.26
C ALA A 150 -8.09 -15.23 -21.37
N ALA A 151 -8.13 -16.55 -21.25
CA ALA A 151 -9.02 -17.24 -20.34
C ALA A 151 -8.73 -16.89 -18.86
N GLN A 152 -7.45 -16.79 -18.47
CA GLN A 152 -7.07 -16.40 -17.11
C GLN A 152 -7.39 -14.91 -16.84
N LEU A 153 -7.17 -14.03 -17.80
CA LEU A 153 -7.56 -12.62 -17.69
C LEU A 153 -9.10 -12.44 -17.59
N ASN A 154 -9.87 -13.21 -18.37
CA ASN A 154 -11.33 -13.24 -18.23
C ASN A 154 -11.78 -13.86 -16.89
N ARG A 155 -11.02 -14.81 -16.34
CA ARG A 155 -11.25 -15.34 -15.00
C ARG A 155 -11.15 -14.22 -13.96
N LEU A 156 -10.12 -13.39 -14.04
CA LEU A 156 -9.96 -12.22 -13.19
C LEU A 156 -11.27 -11.37 -13.16
N LEU A 157 -11.80 -11.04 -14.33
CA LEU A 157 -13.01 -10.22 -14.47
C LEU A 157 -14.29 -10.90 -13.96
N THR A 158 -14.33 -12.24 -13.90
CA THR A 158 -15.56 -13.01 -13.59
C THR A 158 -15.62 -13.54 -12.17
N ILE A 159 -14.49 -13.77 -11.53
CA ILE A 159 -14.44 -14.27 -10.16
C ILE A 159 -14.02 -13.24 -9.13
N GLY A 160 -13.48 -12.09 -9.55
CA GLY A 160 -13.10 -11.00 -8.66
C GLY A 160 -14.16 -10.75 -7.58
N PRO A 161 -15.44 -10.50 -7.93
CA PRO A 161 -16.52 -10.29 -6.96
C PRO A 161 -16.79 -11.46 -6.00
N LYS A 162 -16.17 -12.61 -6.21
CA LYS A 162 -16.27 -13.78 -5.34
C LYS A 162 -15.06 -13.98 -4.44
N CYS A 163 -13.99 -13.24 -4.70
CA CYS A 163 -12.77 -13.25 -3.91
C CYS A 163 -12.83 -12.15 -2.83
N PRO A 164 -12.18 -12.32 -1.69
CA PRO A 164 -12.24 -11.37 -0.58
C PRO A 164 -11.85 -9.92 -0.94
N ASN A 165 -10.85 -9.74 -1.81
CA ASN A 165 -10.30 -8.41 -2.12
C ASN A 165 -10.73 -7.83 -3.48
N ASP A 166 -11.34 -8.64 -4.36
CA ASP A 166 -11.91 -8.21 -5.65
C ASP A 166 -11.04 -7.23 -6.47
N VAL A 167 -9.78 -7.59 -6.65
CA VAL A 167 -8.75 -6.71 -7.28
C VAL A 167 -9.12 -6.29 -8.71
N ALA A 168 -9.75 -7.20 -9.45
CA ALA A 168 -10.04 -6.94 -10.86
C ALA A 168 -11.15 -5.91 -11.05
N ASP A 169 -12.12 -5.88 -10.14
CA ASP A 169 -13.25 -4.95 -10.20
C ASP A 169 -12.79 -3.50 -9.96
N THR A 170 -11.69 -3.35 -9.21
CA THR A 170 -11.10 -2.04 -8.93
C THR A 170 -10.28 -1.47 -10.08
N LEU A 171 -9.59 -2.31 -10.86
CA LEU A 171 -8.55 -1.85 -11.78
C LEU A 171 -8.92 -1.97 -13.26
N ALA A 172 -9.56 -3.05 -13.67
CA ALA A 172 -9.78 -3.35 -15.09
C ALA A 172 -11.24 -3.37 -15.52
N VAL A 173 -12.14 -3.87 -14.67
CA VAL A 173 -13.57 -4.03 -15.00
C VAL A 173 -14.24 -2.73 -15.47
N PRO A 174 -13.96 -1.55 -14.89
CA PRO A 174 -14.55 -0.31 -15.36
C PRO A 174 -14.23 0.00 -16.83
N TYR A 175 -13.11 -0.48 -17.33
CA TYR A 175 -12.59 -0.11 -18.65
C TYR A 175 -12.69 -1.23 -19.67
N VAL A 176 -12.64 -2.49 -19.28
CA VAL A 176 -12.56 -3.63 -20.20
C VAL A 176 -13.95 -4.14 -20.58
N LYS A 177 -14.27 -4.04 -21.86
CA LYS A 177 -15.51 -4.61 -22.44
C LYS A 177 -15.35 -6.09 -22.76
N SER A 178 -14.21 -6.51 -23.30
CA SER A 178 -13.92 -7.90 -23.65
C SER A 178 -12.44 -8.17 -23.82
N ILE A 179 -12.03 -9.40 -23.54
CA ILE A 179 -10.70 -9.94 -23.82
C ILE A 179 -10.86 -11.18 -24.67
N THR A 180 -10.22 -11.22 -25.83
CA THR A 180 -10.28 -12.35 -26.76
C THR A 180 -8.91 -12.78 -27.24
N ALA A 181 -8.79 -14.04 -27.66
CA ALA A 181 -7.63 -14.56 -28.34
C ALA A 181 -8.07 -15.16 -29.69
N PRO A 182 -7.92 -14.42 -30.81
CA PRO A 182 -8.30 -14.90 -32.13
C PRO A 182 -7.44 -16.07 -32.63
N ASP A 183 -6.25 -16.22 -32.06
CA ASP A 183 -5.30 -17.32 -32.28
C ASP A 183 -4.43 -17.54 -31.04
N ASP A 184 -3.51 -18.51 -31.06
CA ASP A 184 -2.67 -18.88 -29.92
C ASP A 184 -1.56 -17.88 -29.57
N LYS A 185 -1.41 -16.81 -30.34
CA LYS A 185 -0.39 -15.77 -30.12
C LYS A 185 -0.95 -14.38 -29.87
N THR A 186 -2.19 -14.11 -30.28
CA THR A 186 -2.77 -12.78 -30.27
C THR A 186 -3.77 -12.62 -29.13
N ILE A 187 -3.61 -11.58 -28.33
CA ILE A 187 -4.58 -11.15 -27.30
C ILE A 187 -5.11 -9.78 -27.69
N VAL A 188 -6.44 -9.64 -27.67
CA VAL A 188 -7.15 -8.41 -28.00
C VAL A 188 -7.99 -7.97 -26.83
N PHE A 189 -7.76 -6.78 -26.33
CA PHE A 189 -8.62 -6.08 -25.37
C PHE A 189 -9.48 -5.08 -26.11
N THR A 190 -10.76 -5.07 -25.82
CA THR A 190 -11.68 -4.02 -26.25
C THR A 190 -12.14 -3.26 -25.01
N LEU A 191 -11.97 -1.94 -25.01
CA LEU A 191 -12.34 -1.08 -23.90
C LEU A 191 -13.76 -0.52 -24.07
N THR A 192 -14.35 -0.08 -22.97
CA THR A 192 -15.63 0.64 -22.92
C THR A 192 -15.47 2.12 -23.29
N THR A 193 -14.33 2.69 -22.90
CA THR A 193 -13.93 4.08 -23.18
C THR A 193 -12.42 4.12 -23.43
N PRO A 194 -11.89 5.08 -24.23
CA PRO A 194 -10.46 5.24 -24.40
C PRO A 194 -9.84 5.69 -23.08
N ILE A 195 -8.68 5.10 -22.71
CA ILE A 195 -7.85 5.56 -21.60
C ILE A 195 -6.37 5.43 -21.99
N ALA A 196 -5.57 6.44 -21.70
CA ALA A 196 -4.16 6.47 -22.07
C ALA A 196 -3.28 5.58 -21.18
N PHE A 197 -3.73 5.27 -19.98
CA PHE A 197 -2.99 4.50 -18.96
C PHE A 197 -3.33 2.99 -18.92
N PHE A 198 -4.05 2.47 -19.90
CA PHE A 198 -4.36 1.03 -19.96
C PHE A 198 -3.12 0.14 -20.00
N PRO A 199 -2.02 0.48 -20.72
CA PRO A 199 -0.77 -0.28 -20.63
C PRO A 199 -0.18 -0.34 -19.22
N GLN A 200 -0.31 0.73 -18.41
CA GLN A 200 0.13 0.78 -17.02
C GLN A 200 -0.67 -0.18 -16.13
N ILE A 201 -1.98 -0.28 -16.35
CA ILE A 201 -2.83 -1.28 -15.68
C ILE A 201 -2.32 -2.69 -16.01
N LEU A 202 -2.07 -2.99 -17.29
CA LEU A 202 -1.62 -4.32 -17.73
C LEU A 202 -0.23 -4.71 -17.23
N ALA A 203 0.60 -3.75 -16.81
CA ALA A 203 1.90 -4.01 -16.20
C ALA A 203 1.81 -4.35 -14.70
N GLY A 204 0.62 -4.28 -14.11
CA GLY A 204 0.38 -4.60 -12.71
C GLY A 204 0.43 -6.11 -12.43
N ALA A 205 0.84 -6.47 -11.23
CA ALA A 205 0.96 -7.88 -10.81
C ALA A 205 -0.34 -8.71 -10.90
N PRO A 206 -1.56 -8.15 -10.76
CA PRO A 206 -2.78 -8.92 -10.98
C PRO A 206 -2.95 -9.47 -12.40
N TYR A 207 -2.27 -8.86 -13.39
CA TYR A 207 -2.43 -9.21 -14.81
C TYR A 207 -1.38 -10.19 -15.33
N VAL A 208 -0.59 -10.80 -14.45
CA VAL A 208 0.36 -11.87 -14.82
C VAL A 208 -0.35 -13.15 -15.25
N ALA A 209 0.35 -13.99 -16.01
CA ALA A 209 -0.19 -15.26 -16.51
C ALA A 209 -0.28 -16.30 -15.40
N SER A 210 -1.47 -16.64 -14.96
CA SER A 210 -1.72 -17.64 -13.92
C SER A 210 -1.89 -19.06 -14.50
N ASP A 211 -1.34 -20.08 -13.81
CA ASP A 211 -1.48 -21.47 -14.21
C ASP A 211 -2.94 -21.94 -14.03
N PRO A 212 -3.63 -22.39 -15.11
CA PRO A 212 -5.01 -22.85 -15.04
C PRO A 212 -5.19 -24.16 -14.27
N ASN A 213 -4.11 -24.91 -14.04
CA ASN A 213 -4.15 -26.11 -13.22
C ASN A 213 -4.25 -25.79 -11.73
N THR A 214 -3.62 -24.71 -11.32
CA THR A 214 -3.62 -24.20 -9.94
C THR A 214 -4.80 -23.26 -9.69
N PHE A 215 -5.08 -22.34 -10.60
CA PHE A 215 -6.10 -21.31 -10.47
C PHE A 215 -7.29 -21.59 -11.40
N LYS A 216 -8.28 -22.30 -10.88
CA LYS A 216 -9.45 -22.73 -11.64
C LYS A 216 -10.37 -21.56 -11.99
N ALA A 217 -11.12 -21.70 -13.10
CA ALA A 217 -11.94 -20.64 -13.66
C ALA A 217 -13.11 -20.20 -12.77
N ASP A 218 -13.54 -21.02 -11.82
CA ASP A 218 -14.79 -20.87 -11.06
C ASP A 218 -14.60 -20.63 -9.55
N ALA A 219 -13.36 -20.59 -9.07
CA ALA A 219 -13.07 -20.44 -7.65
C ALA A 219 -11.81 -19.62 -7.39
N CYS A 220 -11.80 -18.87 -6.28
CA CYS A 220 -10.58 -18.28 -5.71
C CYS A 220 -9.75 -19.37 -5.03
N ASN A 221 -8.43 -19.26 -5.15
CA ASN A 221 -7.49 -20.16 -4.49
C ASN A 221 -6.36 -19.36 -3.84
N LEU A 222 -6.65 -18.73 -2.72
CA LEU A 222 -5.75 -17.75 -2.07
C LEU A 222 -4.38 -18.34 -1.74
N PHE A 223 -4.37 -19.57 -1.24
CA PHE A 223 -3.15 -20.27 -0.81
C PHE A 223 -3.08 -21.66 -1.46
N PRO A 224 -2.70 -21.72 -2.74
CA PRO A 224 -2.55 -23.02 -3.41
C PRO A 224 -1.45 -23.85 -2.75
N THR A 225 -1.64 -25.17 -2.77
CA THR A 225 -0.61 -26.10 -2.30
C THR A 225 0.62 -26.02 -3.21
N ALA A 226 1.80 -25.81 -2.63
CA ALA A 226 3.05 -25.79 -3.38
C ALA A 226 3.35 -27.18 -4.02
N PRO A 227 3.99 -27.24 -5.19
CA PRO A 227 4.58 -26.10 -5.90
C PRO A 227 3.53 -25.22 -6.62
N VAL A 228 3.77 -23.92 -6.64
CA VAL A 228 2.96 -22.93 -7.38
C VAL A 228 3.78 -22.42 -8.55
N TYR A 229 3.29 -22.70 -9.74
CA TYR A 229 3.97 -22.36 -10.99
C TYR A 229 3.32 -21.15 -11.66
N GLY A 230 4.16 -20.28 -12.19
CA GLY A 230 3.85 -19.26 -13.17
C GLY A 230 4.80 -19.38 -14.35
N VAL A 231 4.86 -18.37 -15.21
CA VAL A 231 5.78 -18.29 -16.36
C VAL A 231 7.01 -17.44 -16.06
N GLY A 232 7.12 -16.86 -14.87
CA GLY A 232 8.22 -16.00 -14.43
C GLY A 232 9.51 -16.77 -14.12
N ALA A 233 10.52 -16.02 -13.67
CA ALA A 233 11.86 -16.53 -13.43
C ALA A 233 11.95 -17.54 -12.28
N TRP A 234 11.00 -17.51 -11.37
CA TRP A 234 10.93 -18.34 -10.17
C TRP A 234 9.62 -19.10 -10.09
N TYR A 235 9.55 -20.11 -9.21
CA TYR A 235 8.31 -20.73 -8.76
C TYR A 235 8.37 -20.97 -7.26
N VAL A 236 7.23 -20.97 -6.58
CA VAL A 236 7.15 -21.32 -5.17
C VAL A 236 7.25 -22.84 -5.04
N SER A 237 8.36 -23.32 -4.48
CA SER A 237 8.58 -24.76 -4.27
C SER A 237 8.03 -25.23 -2.93
N GLN A 238 8.00 -24.36 -1.91
CA GLN A 238 7.45 -24.62 -0.59
C GLN A 238 6.86 -23.33 0.00
N TYR A 239 5.77 -23.46 0.72
CA TYR A 239 5.17 -22.39 1.49
C TYR A 239 4.66 -22.93 2.84
N ASN A 240 5.27 -22.45 3.91
CA ASN A 240 4.85 -22.68 5.29
C ASN A 240 4.37 -21.34 5.84
N PRO A 241 3.06 -21.13 6.02
CA PRO A 241 2.53 -19.89 6.58
C PRO A 241 3.20 -19.54 7.91
N ASP A 242 3.45 -18.24 8.14
CA ASP A 242 4.11 -17.69 9.33
C ASP A 242 5.58 -18.16 9.57
N GLU A 243 6.15 -18.97 8.70
CA GLU A 243 7.54 -19.45 8.82
C GLU A 243 8.39 -19.01 7.63
N GLN A 244 8.18 -19.59 6.45
CA GLN A 244 8.96 -19.25 5.27
C GLN A 244 8.29 -19.68 3.95
N MET A 245 8.74 -19.03 2.88
CA MET A 245 8.50 -19.43 1.50
C MET A 245 9.84 -19.71 0.82
N VAL A 246 9.89 -20.76 -0.01
CA VAL A 246 11.09 -21.11 -0.79
C VAL A 246 10.78 -21.01 -2.26
N LEU A 247 11.55 -20.19 -2.97
CA LEU A 247 11.48 -20.05 -4.41
C LEU A 247 12.70 -20.67 -5.07
N LEU A 248 12.46 -21.40 -6.16
CA LEU A 248 13.50 -22.00 -7.01
C LEU A 248 13.39 -21.45 -8.43
N PRO A 249 14.51 -21.42 -9.19
CA PRO A 249 14.50 -21.00 -10.59
C PRO A 249 13.56 -21.86 -11.44
N ASN A 250 12.75 -21.19 -12.26
CA ASN A 250 11.94 -21.87 -13.27
C ASN A 250 12.85 -22.39 -14.41
N PRO A 251 12.94 -23.71 -14.62
CA PRO A 251 13.82 -24.30 -15.62
C PRO A 251 13.39 -23.97 -17.07
N TYR A 252 12.16 -23.51 -17.27
CA TYR A 252 11.59 -23.18 -18.57
C TYR A 252 11.54 -21.68 -18.85
N TYR A 253 12.05 -20.85 -17.93
CA TYR A 253 12.01 -19.40 -18.08
C TYR A 253 12.86 -18.92 -19.26
N THR A 254 12.24 -18.14 -20.14
CA THR A 254 12.87 -17.61 -21.36
C THR A 254 13.08 -16.09 -21.34
N GLY A 255 12.54 -15.38 -20.34
CA GLY A 255 12.68 -13.91 -20.20
C GLY A 255 14.12 -13.45 -19.96
N ASP A 256 14.34 -12.15 -19.90
CA ASP A 256 15.67 -11.54 -19.83
C ASP A 256 16.25 -11.52 -18.39
N LEU A 257 15.41 -11.40 -17.37
CA LEU A 257 15.80 -11.31 -15.95
C LEU A 257 16.11 -12.69 -15.35
N LYS A 258 17.26 -13.27 -15.70
CA LYS A 258 17.65 -14.62 -15.27
C LYS A 258 18.05 -14.65 -13.79
N PRO A 259 17.61 -15.69 -13.01
CA PRO A 259 18.07 -15.92 -11.65
C PRO A 259 19.60 -15.97 -11.52
N GLN A 260 20.14 -15.19 -10.58
CA GLN A 260 21.58 -15.14 -10.29
C GLN A 260 21.99 -16.09 -9.16
N VAL A 261 21.01 -16.61 -8.40
CA VAL A 261 21.20 -17.58 -7.32
C VAL A 261 20.30 -18.79 -7.54
N LYS A 262 20.54 -19.88 -6.82
CA LYS A 262 19.77 -21.13 -6.97
C LYS A 262 18.53 -21.19 -6.10
N GLN A 263 18.41 -20.29 -5.13
CA GLN A 263 17.30 -20.29 -4.18
C GLN A 263 17.12 -18.92 -3.56
N ILE A 264 15.85 -18.53 -3.40
CA ILE A 264 15.42 -17.45 -2.52
C ILE A 264 14.58 -18.05 -1.40
N ILE A 265 14.86 -17.65 -0.16
CA ILE A 265 14.03 -17.98 1.01
C ILE A 265 13.48 -16.67 1.54
N VAL A 266 12.16 -16.51 1.52
CA VAL A 266 11.47 -15.41 2.22
C VAL A 266 11.06 -15.93 3.58
N ARG A 267 11.64 -15.36 4.64
CA ARG A 267 11.39 -15.75 6.03
C ARG A 267 10.49 -14.73 6.71
N PHE A 268 9.42 -15.20 7.32
CA PHE A 268 8.43 -14.36 7.99
C PHE A 268 8.78 -14.15 9.46
N TYR A 269 8.78 -12.90 9.88
CA TYR A 269 9.03 -12.50 11.27
C TYR A 269 7.75 -11.87 11.85
N SER A 270 7.44 -12.19 13.09
CA SER A 270 6.33 -11.54 13.80
C SER A 270 6.73 -10.21 14.45
N ASP A 271 8.03 -9.94 14.53
CA ASP A 271 8.59 -8.79 15.24
C ASP A 271 9.81 -8.21 14.50
N PRO A 272 9.81 -6.90 14.18
CA PRO A 272 10.92 -6.25 13.50
C PRO A 272 12.23 -6.23 14.32
N ASN A 273 12.19 -6.29 15.66
CA ASN A 273 13.41 -6.36 16.47
C ASN A 273 14.15 -7.69 16.25
N THR A 274 13.40 -8.80 16.19
CA THR A 274 13.96 -10.12 15.88
C THR A 274 14.55 -10.15 14.48
N MET A 275 13.88 -9.55 13.50
CA MET A 275 14.39 -9.43 12.12
C MET A 275 15.66 -8.57 12.06
N ALA A 276 15.74 -7.45 12.80
CA ALA A 276 16.92 -6.61 12.88
C ALA A 276 18.13 -7.37 13.46
N LEU A 277 17.92 -8.17 14.49
CA LEU A 277 18.97 -9.04 15.07
C LEU A 277 19.40 -10.15 14.10
N ALA A 278 18.47 -10.70 13.34
CA ALA A 278 18.74 -11.76 12.35
C ALA A 278 19.63 -11.25 11.19
N VAL A 279 19.40 -10.04 10.66
CA VAL A 279 20.26 -9.47 9.62
C VAL A 279 21.64 -9.09 10.19
N GLN A 280 21.69 -8.61 11.42
CA GLN A 280 22.93 -8.26 12.09
C GLN A 280 23.81 -9.49 12.37
N SER A 281 23.22 -10.60 12.82
CA SER A 281 23.93 -11.86 13.08
C SER A 281 24.31 -12.62 11.80
N GLY A 282 23.66 -12.33 10.66
CA GLY A 282 23.84 -13.04 9.40
C GLY A 282 22.97 -14.28 9.26
N GLU A 283 21.94 -14.41 10.06
CA GLU A 283 20.90 -15.43 9.90
C GLU A 283 20.06 -15.20 8.63
N ILE A 284 19.84 -13.93 8.28
CA ILE A 284 19.26 -13.49 7.02
C ILE A 284 20.23 -12.56 6.28
N ASP A 285 20.09 -12.49 4.98
CA ASP A 285 20.92 -11.65 4.11
C ASP A 285 20.33 -10.25 3.90
N VAL A 286 19.01 -10.16 3.87
CA VAL A 286 18.25 -8.94 3.64
C VAL A 286 17.14 -8.84 4.68
N ALA A 287 16.98 -7.69 5.31
CA ALA A 287 15.80 -7.32 6.10
C ALA A 287 15.00 -6.30 5.29
N TRP A 288 13.80 -6.68 4.90
CA TRP A 288 12.97 -5.94 3.98
C TRP A 288 11.71 -5.41 4.67
N ARG A 289 11.57 -4.09 4.67
CA ARG A 289 10.48 -3.32 5.28
C ARG A 289 10.42 -3.37 6.81
N SER A 290 9.52 -2.56 7.37
CA SER A 290 9.05 -2.56 8.78
C SER A 290 10.09 -2.26 9.87
N LEU A 291 11.34 -1.95 9.52
CA LEU A 291 12.32 -1.49 10.51
C LEU A 291 12.04 -0.04 10.91
N SER A 292 12.07 0.23 12.22
CA SER A 292 11.86 1.58 12.76
C SER A 292 13.03 2.52 12.43
N PRO A 293 12.83 3.86 12.45
CA PRO A 293 13.90 4.84 12.28
C PRO A 293 15.11 4.62 13.21
N ASP A 294 14.87 4.24 14.46
CA ASP A 294 15.92 3.98 15.43
C ASP A 294 16.71 2.71 15.10
N GLN A 295 16.03 1.65 14.65
CA GLN A 295 16.67 0.42 14.20
C GLN A 295 17.54 0.68 12.96
N LEU A 296 17.03 1.40 11.97
CA LEU A 296 17.77 1.77 10.77
C LEU A 296 19.02 2.59 11.13
N THR A 297 18.88 3.56 12.05
CA THR A 297 20.01 4.37 12.53
C THR A 297 21.06 3.49 13.22
N SER A 298 20.65 2.56 14.06
CA SER A 298 21.55 1.63 14.73
C SER A 298 22.28 0.70 13.75
N LEU A 299 21.58 0.21 12.72
CA LEU A 299 22.14 -0.70 11.73
C LEU A 299 23.08 -0.02 10.73
N LYS A 300 22.94 1.29 10.48
CA LYS A 300 23.91 2.08 9.68
C LYS A 300 25.34 2.02 10.22
N GLY A 301 25.52 1.81 11.54
CA GLY A 301 26.84 1.70 12.17
C GLY A 301 27.49 0.33 12.07
N VAL A 302 26.82 -0.68 11.54
CA VAL A 302 27.32 -2.06 11.47
C VAL A 302 28.12 -2.29 10.19
N SER A 303 29.41 -2.58 10.31
CA SER A 303 30.39 -2.53 9.20
C SER A 303 30.14 -3.47 8.02
N ASN A 304 29.34 -4.52 8.20
CA ASN A 304 29.01 -5.49 7.15
C ASN A 304 27.56 -5.37 6.65
N LEU A 305 26.89 -4.30 7.04
CA LEU A 305 25.53 -3.99 6.59
C LEU A 305 25.49 -2.70 5.79
N THR A 306 24.57 -2.64 4.86
CA THR A 306 24.18 -1.44 4.13
C THR A 306 22.71 -1.15 4.43
N VAL A 307 22.40 0.10 4.74
CA VAL A 307 21.01 0.58 4.85
C VAL A 307 20.72 1.38 3.59
N GLY A 308 19.94 0.79 2.70
CA GLY A 308 19.45 1.41 1.48
C GLY A 308 18.14 2.15 1.75
N THR A 309 17.93 3.24 1.02
CA THR A 309 16.69 4.03 1.03
C THR A 309 16.14 4.07 -0.39
N ILE A 310 14.86 3.75 -0.52
CA ILE A 310 14.17 3.65 -1.79
C ILE A 310 13.00 4.62 -1.77
N ASN A 311 12.99 5.55 -2.71
CA ASN A 311 11.87 6.47 -2.86
C ASN A 311 10.74 5.73 -3.57
N GLY A 312 9.75 5.30 -2.79
CA GLY A 312 8.57 4.61 -3.29
C GLY A 312 7.42 5.56 -3.63
N GLY A 313 6.36 5.00 -4.25
CA GLY A 313 5.13 5.74 -4.55
C GLY A 313 4.15 5.85 -3.36
N SER A 314 4.51 5.42 -2.16
CA SER A 314 3.61 5.43 -1.00
C SER A 314 3.55 6.81 -0.35
N ILE A 315 2.37 7.40 -0.30
CA ILE A 315 2.14 8.75 0.25
C ILE A 315 1.30 8.71 1.52
N ARG A 316 1.41 9.77 2.33
CA ARG A 316 0.52 10.05 3.47
C ARG A 316 -0.12 11.42 3.29
N TYR A 317 -1.39 11.50 3.63
CA TYR A 317 -2.18 12.72 3.48
C TYR A 317 -3.30 12.80 4.53
N LEU A 318 -3.76 14.05 4.78
CA LEU A 318 -4.97 14.28 5.56
C LEU A 318 -6.17 14.27 4.62
N VAL A 319 -7.19 13.58 5.04
CA VAL A 319 -8.54 13.65 4.48
C VAL A 319 -9.34 14.65 5.31
N LEU A 320 -10.03 15.58 4.64
CA LEU A 320 -10.93 16.54 5.27
C LEU A 320 -12.36 16.26 4.83
N ASN A 321 -13.29 16.19 5.78
CA ASN A 321 -14.69 15.89 5.48
C ASN A 321 -15.46 17.18 5.22
N HIS A 322 -15.50 17.62 3.97
CA HIS A 322 -16.16 18.86 3.54
C HIS A 322 -17.70 18.87 3.75
N THR A 323 -18.30 17.80 4.25
CA THR A 323 -19.73 17.77 4.61
C THR A 323 -19.97 18.03 6.09
N ILE A 324 -18.91 18.12 6.90
CA ILE A 324 -18.96 18.28 8.35
C ILE A 324 -18.27 19.59 8.75
N LYS A 325 -18.96 20.40 9.58
CA LYS A 325 -18.33 21.59 10.17
C LYS A 325 -17.16 21.20 11.08
N PRO A 326 -16.06 21.98 11.03
CA PRO A 326 -15.85 23.20 10.26
C PRO A 326 -15.19 22.99 8.89
N TYR A 327 -14.99 21.76 8.43
CA TYR A 327 -14.31 21.41 7.17
C TYR A 327 -15.17 21.68 5.92
N ASP A 328 -16.43 22.13 6.09
CA ASP A 328 -17.29 22.66 5.02
C ASP A 328 -16.93 24.11 4.64
N ASP A 329 -15.95 24.71 5.33
CA ASP A 329 -15.43 26.05 5.08
C ASP A 329 -14.06 25.96 4.38
N PRO A 330 -13.96 26.34 3.09
CA PRO A 330 -12.70 26.29 2.35
C PRO A 330 -11.55 27.10 2.96
N ASN A 331 -11.84 28.13 3.78
CA ASN A 331 -10.80 28.89 4.45
C ASN A 331 -10.18 28.11 5.62
N VAL A 332 -10.97 27.30 6.32
CA VAL A 332 -10.46 26.40 7.36
C VAL A 332 -9.49 25.39 6.75
N ASP A 333 -9.84 24.81 5.58
CA ASP A 333 -9.00 23.85 4.88
C ASP A 333 -7.69 24.50 4.38
N LYS A 334 -7.77 25.73 3.83
CA LYS A 334 -6.61 26.53 3.44
C LYS A 334 -5.72 26.91 4.62
N ALA A 335 -6.31 27.18 5.77
CA ALA A 335 -5.55 27.45 7.01
C ALA A 335 -4.78 26.20 7.45
N ILE A 336 -5.42 25.02 7.42
CA ILE A 336 -4.75 23.74 7.71
C ILE A 336 -3.60 23.50 6.74
N ALA A 337 -3.83 23.64 5.43
CA ALA A 337 -2.80 23.46 4.40
C ALA A 337 -1.61 24.41 4.57
N SER A 338 -1.87 25.66 5.01
CA SER A 338 -0.85 26.70 5.23
C SER A 338 -0.02 26.47 6.50
N ALA A 339 -0.61 25.91 7.57
CA ALA A 339 0.05 25.85 8.87
C ALA A 339 0.98 24.63 9.03
N ILE A 340 0.82 23.58 8.23
CA ILE A 340 1.56 22.33 8.39
C ILE A 340 3.00 22.46 7.87
N ASP A 341 3.98 22.24 8.75
CA ASP A 341 5.39 22.11 8.44
C ASP A 341 5.74 20.65 8.15
N ARG A 342 5.83 20.33 6.88
CA ARG A 342 6.16 18.98 6.38
C ARG A 342 7.62 18.63 6.62
N ASN A 343 8.53 19.63 6.56
CA ASN A 343 9.94 19.42 6.84
C ASN A 343 10.16 19.04 8.31
N ALA A 344 9.47 19.71 9.23
CA ALA A 344 9.54 19.36 10.64
C ALA A 344 9.05 17.92 10.90
N ILE A 345 8.04 17.42 10.17
CA ILE A 345 7.62 16.01 10.28
C ILE A 345 8.75 15.08 9.82
N ALA A 346 9.34 15.35 8.66
CA ALA A 346 10.43 14.54 8.11
C ALA A 346 11.65 14.52 9.05
N ASP A 347 12.07 15.69 9.53
CA ASP A 347 13.31 15.82 10.30
C ASP A 347 13.17 15.33 11.75
N THR A 348 12.08 15.68 12.43
CA THR A 348 11.96 15.44 13.86
C THR A 348 11.36 14.09 14.21
N VAL A 349 10.45 13.55 13.39
CA VAL A 349 9.79 12.26 13.65
C VAL A 349 10.49 11.13 12.90
N TYR A 350 10.93 11.39 11.68
CA TYR A 350 11.50 10.35 10.82
C TYR A 350 13.01 10.47 10.61
N ALA A 351 13.68 11.45 11.24
CA ALA A 351 15.13 11.67 11.11
C ALA A 351 15.59 11.74 9.63
N GLY A 352 14.81 12.39 8.78
CA GLY A 352 15.08 12.54 7.35
C GLY A 352 14.76 11.29 6.50
N GLN A 353 14.04 10.31 7.03
CA GLN A 353 13.74 9.05 6.35
C GLN A 353 12.45 9.08 5.51
N VAL A 354 11.74 10.18 5.52
CA VAL A 354 10.60 10.46 4.61
C VAL A 354 10.85 11.76 3.89
N THR A 355 10.20 11.98 2.77
CA THR A 355 10.35 13.22 2.00
C THR A 355 9.05 14.03 2.06
N PRO A 356 9.10 15.33 2.35
CA PRO A 356 7.95 16.22 2.29
C PRO A 356 7.23 16.14 0.95
N LEU A 357 5.90 16.13 0.97
CA LEU A 357 5.06 16.01 -0.22
C LEU A 357 4.15 17.23 -0.35
N TYR A 358 4.21 17.89 -1.50
CA TYR A 358 3.46 19.12 -1.80
C TYR A 358 2.48 18.95 -2.97
N SER A 359 2.23 17.72 -3.37
CA SER A 359 1.19 17.31 -4.30
C SER A 359 0.80 15.86 -4.02
N MET A 360 -0.36 15.43 -4.52
CA MET A 360 -0.73 14.00 -4.43
C MET A 360 0.09 13.13 -5.38
N ILE A 361 0.56 13.67 -6.51
CA ILE A 361 1.46 12.95 -7.42
C ILE A 361 2.89 13.04 -6.86
N PRO A 362 3.49 11.92 -6.43
CA PRO A 362 4.83 11.94 -5.84
C PRO A 362 5.92 12.19 -6.91
N PRO A 363 7.10 12.69 -6.50
CA PRO A 363 8.24 12.83 -7.40
C PRO A 363 8.60 11.52 -8.10
N GLY A 364 8.98 11.61 -9.38
CA GLY A 364 9.29 10.47 -10.24
C GLY A 364 8.12 10.02 -11.12
N PHE A 365 6.91 10.49 -10.88
CA PHE A 365 5.75 10.26 -11.74
C PHE A 365 5.56 11.40 -12.74
N LEU A 366 4.92 11.08 -13.88
CA LEU A 366 4.59 12.06 -14.90
C LEU A 366 3.79 13.23 -14.31
N GLY A 367 4.20 14.46 -14.62
CA GLY A 367 3.50 15.67 -14.21
C GLY A 367 3.59 15.99 -12.71
N ALA A 368 4.42 15.30 -11.92
CA ALA A 368 4.66 15.66 -10.53
C ALA A 368 5.00 17.15 -10.37
N ASP A 369 4.40 17.81 -9.39
CA ASP A 369 4.55 19.25 -9.14
C ASP A 369 4.58 19.54 -7.62
N GLN A 370 4.76 20.81 -7.26
CA GLN A 370 4.82 21.32 -5.89
C GLN A 370 3.66 22.31 -5.63
N ALA A 371 2.45 21.98 -6.11
CA ALA A 371 1.31 22.90 -6.12
C ALA A 371 0.97 23.47 -4.73
N PHE A 372 1.02 22.64 -3.67
CA PHE A 372 0.79 23.10 -2.30
C PHE A 372 1.89 24.02 -1.77
N ASP A 373 3.16 23.80 -2.12
CA ASP A 373 4.26 24.67 -1.73
C ASP A 373 4.14 26.03 -2.44
N THR A 374 3.90 25.99 -3.75
CA THR A 374 3.69 27.20 -4.55
C THR A 374 2.53 28.05 -4.03
N MET A 375 1.42 27.42 -3.64
CA MET A 375 0.19 28.12 -3.24
C MET A 375 0.22 28.60 -1.79
N TYR A 376 0.74 27.79 -0.86
CA TYR A 376 0.63 28.07 0.57
C TYR A 376 1.97 28.44 1.21
N SER A 377 3.10 28.16 0.56
CA SER A 377 4.46 28.40 1.10
C SER A 377 4.58 27.89 2.55
N SER A 378 4.03 26.69 2.80
CA SER A 378 3.88 26.17 4.16
C SER A 378 5.22 25.70 4.76
N PRO A 379 5.47 25.97 6.07
CA PRO A 379 4.54 26.56 7.04
C PRO A 379 4.41 28.09 6.89
N ASN A 380 3.17 28.58 6.89
CA ASN A 380 2.86 30.01 6.80
C ASN A 380 1.70 30.35 7.76
N LEU A 381 2.04 30.60 9.03
CA LEU A 381 1.06 30.87 10.09
C LEU A 381 0.28 32.17 9.88
N ASP A 382 0.91 33.18 9.26
CA ASP A 382 0.23 34.45 8.98
C ASP A 382 -0.84 34.29 7.88
N ALA A 383 -0.58 33.47 6.88
CA ALA A 383 -1.58 33.13 5.88
C ALA A 383 -2.71 32.28 6.51
N ALA A 384 -2.38 31.32 7.36
CA ALA A 384 -3.36 30.50 8.07
C ALA A 384 -4.33 31.36 8.90
N LYS A 385 -3.81 32.33 9.68
CA LYS A 385 -4.63 33.27 10.46
C LYS A 385 -5.56 34.10 9.59
N LYS A 386 -5.07 34.64 8.46
CA LYS A 386 -5.92 35.42 7.55
C LYS A 386 -7.08 34.62 6.99
N PHE A 387 -6.86 33.34 6.69
CA PHE A 387 -7.95 32.46 6.28
C PHE A 387 -8.96 32.23 7.41
N LEU A 388 -8.50 31.99 8.65
CA LEU A 388 -9.37 31.80 9.80
C LEU A 388 -10.18 33.06 10.13
N GLU A 389 -9.54 34.22 10.14
CA GLU A 389 -10.18 35.52 10.37
C GLU A 389 -11.27 35.81 9.31
N ALA A 390 -11.03 35.44 8.03
CA ALA A 390 -12.02 35.58 6.96
C ALA A 390 -13.29 34.76 7.20
N SER A 391 -13.20 33.68 7.99
CA SER A 391 -14.31 32.83 8.41
C SER A 391 -14.86 33.17 9.81
N GLY A 392 -14.37 34.25 10.41
CA GLY A 392 -14.85 34.76 11.71
C GLY A 392 -14.25 34.06 12.93
N TYR A 393 -13.17 33.27 12.76
CA TYR A 393 -12.41 32.69 13.85
C TYR A 393 -11.35 33.68 14.39
N SER A 394 -10.92 33.48 15.62
CA SER A 394 -9.94 34.32 16.31
C SER A 394 -9.39 33.61 17.54
N ALA A 395 -8.40 34.20 18.21
CA ALA A 395 -7.88 33.66 19.47
C ALA A 395 -8.91 33.57 20.59
N THR A 396 -9.96 34.40 20.56
CA THR A 396 -11.09 34.36 21.52
C THR A 396 -12.25 33.47 21.06
N ASN A 397 -12.27 33.10 19.80
CA ASN A 397 -13.25 32.19 19.18
C ASN A 397 -12.54 31.22 18.24
N PRO A 398 -11.68 30.30 18.74
CA PRO A 398 -10.91 29.40 17.90
C PRO A 398 -11.79 28.36 17.23
N VAL A 399 -11.39 27.96 15.99
CA VAL A 399 -11.99 26.80 15.33
C VAL A 399 -11.58 25.53 16.07
N LYS A 400 -12.52 24.60 16.22
CA LYS A 400 -12.31 23.30 16.86
C LYS A 400 -12.24 22.21 15.80
N LEU A 401 -11.10 21.55 15.71
CA LEU A 401 -10.85 20.46 14.76
C LEU A 401 -10.83 19.12 15.50
N ASP A 402 -11.62 18.18 15.00
CA ASP A 402 -11.62 16.78 15.45
C ASP A 402 -10.87 15.95 14.41
N MET A 403 -9.70 15.40 14.78
CA MET A 403 -8.80 14.68 13.87
C MET A 403 -8.55 13.26 14.39
N TRP A 404 -8.56 12.30 13.46
CA TRP A 404 -8.49 10.88 13.76
C TRP A 404 -7.32 10.21 13.05
N TYR A 405 -6.74 9.16 13.65
CA TYR A 405 -5.67 8.38 13.05
C TYR A 405 -5.65 6.92 13.54
N PRO A 406 -5.19 5.96 12.72
CA PRO A 406 -4.91 4.60 13.15
C PRO A 406 -3.54 4.54 13.83
N PRO A 407 -3.43 4.08 15.10
CA PRO A 407 -2.18 4.20 15.85
C PRO A 407 -1.05 3.27 15.36
N GLU A 408 -1.38 2.12 14.78
CA GLU A 408 -0.42 1.07 14.42
C GLU A 408 -0.28 0.86 12.91
N HIS A 409 -1.33 1.06 12.12
CA HIS A 409 -1.37 0.68 10.71
C HIS A 409 -0.28 1.36 9.85
N TYR A 410 0.01 2.63 10.10
CA TYR A 410 1.10 3.37 9.44
C TYR A 410 2.38 3.42 10.26
N GLY A 411 2.52 2.52 11.24
CA GLY A 411 3.66 2.42 12.15
C GLY A 411 3.52 3.27 13.41
N ALA A 412 4.28 2.90 14.44
CA ALA A 412 4.24 3.52 15.77
C ALA A 412 4.53 5.05 15.76
N SER A 413 5.20 5.55 14.73
CA SER A 413 5.47 6.99 14.56
C SER A 413 4.21 7.83 14.27
N THR A 414 3.07 7.19 13.95
CA THR A 414 1.83 7.90 13.56
C THR A 414 1.35 8.84 14.66
N ALA A 415 1.34 8.39 15.91
CA ALA A 415 0.96 9.23 17.03
C ALA A 415 1.87 10.47 17.18
N ALA A 416 3.17 10.31 16.94
CA ALA A 416 4.15 11.39 17.11
C ALA A 416 3.96 12.48 16.05
N TRP A 417 3.84 12.14 14.76
CA TRP A 417 3.66 13.17 13.74
C TRP A 417 2.24 13.77 13.76
N MET A 418 1.20 13.06 14.19
CA MET A 418 -0.12 13.64 14.43
C MET A 418 -0.11 14.64 15.59
N GLN A 419 0.63 14.34 16.66
CA GLN A 419 0.83 15.30 17.77
C GLN A 419 1.63 16.54 17.31
N LEU A 420 2.60 16.37 16.41
CA LEU A 420 3.34 17.49 15.81
C LEU A 420 2.41 18.37 14.95
N ILE A 421 1.58 17.77 14.08
CA ILE A 421 0.58 18.50 13.29
C ILE A 421 -0.37 19.28 14.20
N LYS A 422 -0.89 18.66 15.28
CA LYS A 422 -1.69 19.36 16.27
C LYS A 422 -0.97 20.60 16.81
N THR A 423 0.29 20.46 17.22
CA THR A 423 1.09 21.55 17.74
C THR A 423 1.27 22.69 16.70
N GLN A 424 1.51 22.34 15.45
CA GLN A 424 1.65 23.29 14.34
C GLN A 424 0.35 24.06 14.07
N LEU A 425 -0.78 23.37 14.03
CA LEU A 425 -2.09 24.00 13.84
C LEU A 425 -2.45 24.93 15.00
N GLU A 426 -2.23 24.49 16.25
CA GLU A 426 -2.51 25.26 17.45
C GLU A 426 -1.55 26.47 17.62
N ALA A 427 -0.39 26.47 16.97
CA ALA A 427 0.54 27.62 16.94
C ALA A 427 -0.04 28.85 16.24
N THR A 428 -1.11 28.71 15.46
CA THR A 428 -1.89 29.86 14.96
C THR A 428 -2.52 30.66 16.10
N GLY A 429 -2.79 30.05 17.26
CA GLY A 429 -3.57 30.62 18.36
C GLY A 429 -5.09 30.66 18.10
N GLU A 430 -5.55 30.26 16.91
CA GLU A 430 -6.94 30.34 16.45
C GLU A 430 -7.52 28.97 16.10
N ILE A 431 -6.74 27.90 16.29
CA ILE A 431 -7.14 26.51 16.13
C ILE A 431 -7.00 25.76 17.46
N GLN A 432 -7.94 24.90 17.76
CA GLN A 432 -7.90 23.90 18.84
C GLN A 432 -8.11 22.52 18.22
N VAL A 433 -7.19 21.58 18.45
CA VAL A 433 -7.24 20.23 17.87
C VAL A 433 -7.50 19.20 18.95
N THR A 434 -8.52 18.38 18.76
CA THR A 434 -8.73 17.13 19.49
C THR A 434 -8.21 15.97 18.64
N LEU A 435 -7.20 15.24 19.15
CA LEU A 435 -6.71 14.02 18.50
C LEU A 435 -7.39 12.79 19.09
N ASN A 436 -7.86 11.94 18.21
CA ASN A 436 -8.47 10.65 18.53
C ASN A 436 -7.77 9.56 17.73
N SER A 437 -7.70 8.36 18.31
CA SER A 437 -7.17 7.19 17.63
C SER A 437 -8.16 6.05 17.64
N GLN A 438 -8.13 5.24 16.57
CA GLN A 438 -8.95 4.05 16.48
C GLN A 438 -8.22 2.98 15.66
N GLU A 439 -8.44 1.71 16.01
CA GLU A 439 -7.86 0.57 15.32
C GLU A 439 -8.37 0.51 13.87
N TRP A 440 -7.51 0.05 12.96
CA TRP A 440 -7.66 0.16 11.51
C TRP A 440 -8.98 -0.42 10.98
N SER A 441 -9.35 -1.62 11.43
CA SER A 441 -10.55 -2.30 10.95
C SER A 441 -11.85 -1.56 11.25
N THR A 442 -11.85 -0.72 12.28
CA THR A 442 -12.98 0.16 12.63
C THR A 442 -12.80 1.58 12.09
N TYR A 443 -11.54 2.03 12.02
CA TYR A 443 -11.20 3.38 11.55
C TYR A 443 -11.60 3.60 10.09
N VAL A 444 -11.20 2.70 9.18
CA VAL A 444 -11.45 2.85 7.74
C VAL A 444 -12.94 2.93 7.41
N PRO A 445 -13.80 1.98 7.86
CA PRO A 445 -15.23 2.07 7.57
C PRO A 445 -15.89 3.34 8.16
N ALA A 446 -15.42 3.83 9.31
CA ALA A 446 -15.95 5.04 9.91
C ALA A 446 -15.51 6.31 9.16
N LEU A 447 -14.27 6.34 8.69
CA LEU A 447 -13.73 7.43 7.89
C LEU A 447 -14.38 7.44 6.48
N THR A 448 -14.39 6.30 5.79
CA THR A 448 -14.89 6.17 4.42
C THR A 448 -16.43 6.19 4.35
N GLY A 449 -17.13 5.84 5.43
CA GLY A 449 -18.57 6.01 5.53
C GLY A 449 -19.05 7.47 5.62
N GLY A 450 -18.15 8.42 5.75
CA GLY A 450 -18.38 9.87 5.57
C GLY A 450 -19.24 10.55 6.64
N LYS A 451 -19.51 9.90 7.80
CA LYS A 451 -20.48 10.43 8.77
C LYS A 451 -19.93 10.65 10.17
N SER A 452 -18.75 10.15 10.49
CA SER A 452 -18.29 10.09 11.88
C SER A 452 -17.08 10.96 12.16
N TYR A 453 -16.18 11.16 11.21
CA TYR A 453 -14.92 11.88 11.41
C TYR A 453 -14.85 13.15 10.57
N GLY A 454 -14.39 14.24 11.19
CA GLY A 454 -14.18 15.52 10.51
C GLY A 454 -12.92 15.51 9.65
N ALA A 455 -11.83 14.99 10.21
CA ALA A 455 -10.58 14.80 9.49
C ALA A 455 -9.92 13.48 9.90
N GLY A 456 -9.13 12.93 9.00
CA GLY A 456 -8.40 11.69 9.25
C GLY A 456 -7.15 11.56 8.40
N VAL A 457 -6.37 10.53 8.67
CA VAL A 457 -5.13 10.22 7.96
C VAL A 457 -5.32 8.98 7.12
N LEU A 458 -4.92 9.04 5.87
CA LEU A 458 -4.79 7.87 5.01
C LEU A 458 -3.42 7.85 4.33
N GLY A 459 -3.09 6.68 3.82
CA GLY A 459 -2.01 6.49 2.88
C GLY A 459 -2.56 6.02 1.55
N TRP A 460 -1.80 6.25 0.50
CA TRP A 460 -2.05 5.71 -0.82
C TRP A 460 -0.78 5.11 -1.37
N PHE A 461 -0.90 3.98 -2.00
CA PHE A 461 0.10 3.38 -2.84
C PHE A 461 -0.55 3.14 -4.21
N PHE A 462 0.14 3.41 -5.29
CA PHE A 462 -0.47 3.28 -6.60
C PHE A 462 -0.79 1.81 -6.95
N ASP A 463 -1.91 1.61 -7.60
CA ASP A 463 -2.30 0.32 -8.16
C ASP A 463 -1.67 0.09 -9.54
N TYR A 464 -1.41 1.18 -10.27
CA TYR A 464 -0.69 1.21 -11.54
C TYR A 464 0.12 2.51 -11.65
N PRO A 465 1.29 2.50 -12.33
CA PRO A 465 2.25 3.61 -12.31
C PRO A 465 1.83 4.77 -13.22
N ASP A 466 0.75 5.46 -12.85
CA ASP A 466 0.21 6.60 -13.60
C ASP A 466 -0.32 7.69 -12.66
N PRO A 467 -0.20 8.98 -13.05
CA PRO A 467 -0.73 10.11 -12.26
C PRO A 467 -2.23 10.02 -11.99
N SER A 468 -3.02 9.42 -12.90
CA SER A 468 -4.45 9.22 -12.70
C SER A 468 -4.74 8.46 -11.41
N ASN A 469 -3.90 7.51 -11.03
CA ASN A 469 -4.07 6.76 -9.79
C ASN A 469 -3.87 7.58 -8.52
N TYR A 470 -3.24 8.76 -8.61
CA TYR A 470 -3.04 9.67 -7.48
C TYR A 470 -4.03 10.85 -7.41
N LEU A 471 -4.82 11.08 -8.47
CA LEU A 471 -5.80 12.17 -8.49
C LEU A 471 -7.24 11.68 -8.67
N ASP A 472 -7.46 10.76 -9.59
CA ASP A 472 -8.79 10.27 -9.94
C ASP A 472 -9.57 9.66 -8.76
N PRO A 473 -8.96 8.81 -7.92
CA PRO A 473 -9.65 8.23 -6.78
C PRO A 473 -10.19 9.28 -5.81
N PHE A 474 -9.62 10.48 -5.79
CA PHE A 474 -10.02 11.58 -4.90
C PHE A 474 -11.00 12.56 -5.54
N VAL A 475 -11.13 12.54 -6.87
CA VAL A 475 -11.98 13.47 -7.62
C VAL A 475 -13.18 12.77 -8.26
N PHE A 476 -13.00 11.53 -8.74
CA PHE A 476 -14.06 10.74 -9.37
C PHE A 476 -14.50 9.58 -8.49
N ASN A 477 -15.80 9.36 -8.40
CA ASN A 477 -16.36 8.10 -7.92
C ASN A 477 -16.62 7.21 -9.15
N ARG A 478 -15.61 6.49 -9.61
CA ARG A 478 -15.71 5.64 -10.80
C ARG A 478 -16.18 4.21 -10.50
N GLY A 479 -16.62 3.92 -9.27
CA GLY A 479 -16.96 2.55 -8.87
C GLY A 479 -15.74 1.67 -8.66
N GLU A 480 -14.55 2.24 -8.72
CA GLU A 480 -13.33 1.60 -8.31
C GLU A 480 -13.45 1.31 -6.82
N GLY A 481 -13.53 0.05 -6.45
CA GLY A 481 -13.88 -0.45 -5.10
C GLY A 481 -13.00 0.00 -3.95
N THR A 482 -12.08 0.90 -4.18
CA THR A 482 -11.41 1.69 -3.17
C THR A 482 -12.37 2.78 -2.69
N ASN A 483 -13.28 2.42 -1.81
CA ASN A 483 -14.06 3.36 -0.98
C ASN A 483 -13.16 4.28 -0.12
N VAL A 484 -11.94 4.50 -0.53
CA VAL A 484 -10.98 5.44 0.05
C VAL A 484 -11.30 6.86 -0.40
N THR A 485 -12.00 7.00 -1.50
CA THR A 485 -12.70 8.23 -1.80
C THR A 485 -13.90 8.29 -0.88
N LEU A 486 -13.74 9.04 0.14
CA LEU A 486 -14.88 9.47 0.91
C LEU A 486 -15.80 10.20 -0.06
N PRO A 487 -17.02 9.68 -0.36
CA PRO A 487 -17.96 10.41 -1.22
C PRO A 487 -18.25 11.81 -0.68
N ALA A 488 -17.81 12.05 0.52
CA ALA A 488 -18.00 13.26 1.27
C ALA A 488 -16.70 14.03 1.51
N THR A 489 -15.54 13.38 1.40
CA THR A 489 -14.27 13.94 1.84
C THR A 489 -13.26 13.82 0.77
N GLY A 490 -13.06 14.56 -0.09
CA GLY A 490 -12.15 14.43 -1.20
C GLY A 490 -12.87 14.22 -2.51
N SER A 491 -14.11 13.73 -2.50
CA SER A 491 -14.91 13.92 -3.69
C SER A 491 -15.60 15.28 -3.61
N LEU A 492 -15.61 15.95 -4.72
CA LEU A 492 -16.41 17.13 -4.96
C LEU A 492 -17.93 16.86 -4.85
N THR A 493 -18.33 15.63 -4.44
CA THR A 493 -19.70 15.16 -4.29
C THR A 493 -20.25 15.49 -2.91
N GLY A 494 -20.50 16.56 -2.51
CA GLY A 494 -21.08 16.98 -1.22
C GLY A 494 -20.95 18.45 -0.98
N THR A 495 -19.98 19.07 -1.63
CA THR A 495 -19.88 20.51 -1.79
C THR A 495 -20.65 20.93 -3.04
N PRO A 496 -21.31 22.07 -3.06
CA PRO A 496 -21.79 22.66 -4.29
C PRO A 496 -20.61 22.70 -5.27
N ILE A 497 -20.67 21.91 -6.35
CA ILE A 497 -19.60 21.84 -7.35
C ILE A 497 -19.44 23.25 -7.94
N ASN A 498 -18.41 23.95 -7.46
CA ASN A 498 -18.06 25.25 -8.00
C ASN A 498 -17.38 25.11 -9.37
N ASP A 499 -17.16 26.21 -10.06
CA ASP A 499 -16.58 26.17 -11.41
C ASP A 499 -15.15 25.65 -11.45
N LYS A 500 -14.35 25.82 -10.36
CA LYS A 500 -13.00 25.24 -10.24
C LYS A 500 -13.03 23.72 -10.13
N ALA A 501 -13.98 23.19 -9.39
CA ALA A 501 -14.18 21.76 -9.27
C ALA A 501 -14.59 21.13 -10.62
N LYS A 502 -15.48 21.77 -11.37
CA LYS A 502 -15.84 21.34 -12.74
C LYS A 502 -14.63 21.39 -13.68
N GLN A 503 -13.79 22.42 -13.54
CA GLN A 503 -12.58 22.56 -14.33
C GLN A 503 -11.56 21.47 -14.00
N LEU A 504 -11.37 21.14 -12.72
CA LEU A 504 -10.52 20.02 -12.29
C LEU A 504 -10.99 18.69 -12.90
N VAL A 505 -12.29 18.39 -12.80
CA VAL A 505 -12.87 17.19 -13.43
C VAL A 505 -12.63 17.19 -14.95
N ALA A 506 -12.78 18.32 -15.62
CA ALA A 506 -12.57 18.42 -17.07
C ALA A 506 -11.11 18.19 -17.46
N LEU A 507 -10.15 18.71 -16.68
CA LEU A 507 -8.72 18.49 -16.91
C LEU A 507 -8.32 17.03 -16.74
N LEU A 508 -8.81 16.36 -15.70
CA LEU A 508 -8.52 14.94 -15.46
C LEU A 508 -9.14 14.06 -16.56
N ASN A 509 -10.40 14.31 -16.95
CA ASN A 509 -11.01 13.59 -18.07
C ASN A 509 -10.24 13.77 -19.40
N GLN A 510 -9.64 14.94 -19.62
CA GLN A 510 -8.78 15.17 -20.79
C GLN A 510 -7.44 14.43 -20.65
N ALA A 511 -6.83 14.46 -19.47
CA ALA A 511 -5.57 13.76 -19.21
C ALA A 511 -5.69 12.24 -19.35
N ASP A 512 -6.84 11.68 -18.99
CA ASP A 512 -7.09 10.24 -19.09
C ASP A 512 -7.06 9.71 -20.53
N ILE A 513 -7.43 10.53 -21.48
CA ILE A 513 -7.49 10.13 -22.90
C ILE A 513 -6.35 10.71 -23.74
N GLU A 514 -5.54 11.64 -23.20
CA GLU A 514 -4.43 12.28 -23.91
C GLU A 514 -3.24 11.34 -24.03
N THR A 515 -2.80 11.09 -25.26
CA THR A 515 -1.65 10.22 -25.56
C THR A 515 -0.34 10.99 -25.80
N ASP A 516 -0.42 12.30 -26.05
CA ASP A 516 0.77 13.17 -26.10
C ASP A 516 1.27 13.45 -24.68
N MET A 517 2.42 12.89 -24.34
CA MET A 517 2.97 12.96 -22.98
C MET A 517 3.24 14.39 -22.51
N THR A 518 3.58 15.31 -23.41
CA THR A 518 3.80 16.71 -23.06
C THR A 518 2.49 17.41 -22.67
N LYS A 519 1.47 17.24 -23.48
CA LYS A 519 0.14 17.78 -23.18
C LYS A 519 -0.44 17.15 -21.93
N ARG A 520 -0.28 15.85 -21.77
CA ARG A 520 -0.74 15.11 -20.59
C ARG A 520 -0.07 15.62 -19.31
N THR A 521 1.24 15.87 -19.36
CA THR A 521 2.01 16.52 -18.27
C THR A 521 1.41 17.87 -17.90
N ASP A 522 1.13 18.72 -18.90
CA ASP A 522 0.58 20.06 -18.66
C ASP A 522 -0.84 20.01 -18.08
N LEU A 523 -1.66 19.04 -18.49
CA LEU A 523 -2.99 18.82 -17.93
C LEU A 523 -2.92 18.43 -16.45
N TYR A 524 -2.00 17.51 -16.08
CA TYR A 524 -1.82 17.13 -14.68
C TYR A 524 -1.27 18.27 -13.81
N LYS A 525 -0.39 19.12 -14.31
CA LYS A 525 0.07 20.30 -13.56
C LYS A 525 -1.08 21.25 -13.27
N GLN A 526 -1.88 21.60 -14.29
CA GLN A 526 -3.06 22.44 -14.10
C GLN A 526 -4.08 21.81 -13.14
N ALA A 527 -4.25 20.48 -13.20
CA ALA A 527 -5.13 19.76 -12.29
C ALA A 527 -4.64 19.84 -10.84
N GLN A 528 -3.32 19.71 -10.61
CA GLN A 528 -2.73 19.81 -9.26
C GLN A 528 -2.87 21.22 -8.66
N ASP A 529 -2.77 22.27 -9.48
CA ASP A 529 -3.02 23.66 -9.03
C ASP A 529 -4.46 23.82 -8.53
N LEU A 530 -5.44 23.31 -9.28
CA LEU A 530 -6.84 23.34 -8.85
C LEU A 530 -7.12 22.44 -7.65
N TYR A 531 -6.48 21.28 -7.60
CA TYR A 531 -6.57 20.35 -6.47
C TYR A 531 -6.08 21.01 -5.18
N ALA A 532 -4.96 21.74 -5.26
CA ALA A 532 -4.40 22.47 -4.12
C ALA A 532 -5.29 23.66 -3.73
N ASP A 533 -5.82 24.44 -4.68
CA ASP A 533 -6.71 25.57 -4.36
C ASP A 533 -8.03 25.11 -3.72
N LEU A 534 -8.55 23.96 -4.11
CA LEU A 534 -9.73 23.34 -3.52
C LEU A 534 -9.44 22.60 -2.21
N VAL A 535 -8.16 22.35 -1.89
CA VAL A 535 -7.71 21.53 -0.75
C VAL A 535 -8.48 20.21 -0.68
N VAL A 536 -8.55 19.48 -1.80
CA VAL A 536 -9.30 18.21 -1.85
C VAL A 536 -8.83 17.23 -0.78
N THR A 537 -7.51 17.12 -0.59
CA THR A 537 -6.83 16.51 0.55
C THR A 537 -5.57 17.32 0.86
N VAL A 538 -4.89 17.06 1.98
CA VAL A 538 -3.62 17.73 2.30
C VAL A 538 -2.49 16.72 2.25
N PRO A 539 -1.64 16.72 1.19
CA PRO A 539 -0.48 15.85 1.12
C PRO A 539 0.52 16.22 2.23
N LEU A 540 1.16 15.21 2.84
CA LEU A 540 2.06 15.38 3.96
C LEU A 540 3.50 14.98 3.62
N PHE A 541 3.69 13.71 3.32
CA PHE A 541 5.00 13.17 2.96
C PHE A 541 4.83 11.89 2.13
N PHE A 542 5.86 11.51 1.41
CA PHE A 542 5.95 10.19 0.83
C PHE A 542 7.01 9.37 1.56
N ASN A 543 6.67 8.10 1.76
CA ASN A 543 7.55 7.18 2.45
C ASN A 543 8.71 6.80 1.53
N ALA A 544 9.92 6.87 2.08
CA ALA A 544 10.98 6.04 1.59
C ALA A 544 10.84 4.64 2.22
N GLU A 545 10.92 3.61 1.42
CA GLU A 545 11.10 2.25 1.94
C GLU A 545 12.57 2.03 2.25
N HIS A 546 12.83 1.21 3.25
CA HIS A 546 14.19 0.95 3.70
C HIS A 546 14.49 -0.53 3.63
N VAL A 547 15.68 -0.83 3.15
CA VAL A 547 16.22 -2.19 3.12
C VAL A 547 17.53 -2.22 3.89
N VAL A 548 17.74 -3.23 4.70
CA VAL A 548 19.04 -3.50 5.30
C VAL A 548 19.56 -4.80 4.73
N TYR A 549 20.74 -4.78 4.14
CA TYR A 549 21.32 -5.95 3.51
C TYR A 549 22.81 -6.09 3.81
N ARG A 550 23.28 -7.31 3.74
CA ARG A 550 24.69 -7.63 3.96
C ARG A 550 25.54 -7.17 2.77
N SER A 551 26.77 -6.72 3.02
CA SER A 551 27.68 -6.16 2.01
C SER A 551 28.05 -7.10 0.85
N ASN A 552 27.82 -8.41 1.01
CA ASN A 552 28.02 -9.41 -0.03
C ASN A 552 26.77 -9.64 -0.93
N ILE A 553 25.65 -8.99 -0.62
CA ILE A 553 24.46 -8.98 -1.48
C ILE A 553 24.57 -7.81 -2.44
N LYS A 554 24.23 -8.05 -3.70
CA LYS A 554 24.23 -7.05 -4.77
C LYS A 554 22.93 -7.14 -5.54
N GLY A 555 22.47 -6.01 -6.01
CA GLY A 555 21.47 -5.93 -7.07
C GLY A 555 22.06 -6.27 -8.43
N ASP A 556 21.44 -5.79 -9.49
CA ASP A 556 21.83 -6.03 -10.88
C ASP A 556 23.35 -6.06 -11.09
N SER A 557 23.81 -7.09 -11.80
CA SER A 557 25.23 -7.32 -12.16
C SER A 557 25.84 -6.17 -12.98
N ASN A 558 25.03 -5.31 -13.58
CA ASN A 558 25.46 -4.12 -14.33
C ASN A 558 25.52 -2.85 -13.47
N ASN A 559 25.06 -2.90 -12.22
CA ASN A 559 25.03 -1.76 -11.33
C ASN A 559 26.24 -1.79 -10.39
N ALA A 560 27.24 -0.96 -10.69
CA ALA A 560 28.45 -0.83 -9.87
C ALA A 560 28.18 -0.16 -8.50
N ASN A 561 26.94 0.24 -8.21
CA ASN A 561 26.56 0.89 -6.96
C ASN A 561 25.73 -0.06 -6.09
N PRO A 562 26.29 -0.63 -5.01
CA PRO A 562 25.60 -1.55 -4.11
C PRO A 562 24.44 -0.92 -3.32
N GLU A 563 24.25 0.42 -3.37
CA GLU A 563 23.11 1.11 -2.78
C GLU A 563 21.83 0.90 -3.56
N ASN A 564 21.92 0.28 -4.73
CA ASN A 564 20.80 0.03 -5.61
C ASN A 564 20.58 -1.48 -5.77
N LEU A 565 20.01 -2.11 -4.75
CA LEU A 565 19.01 -3.10 -5.08
C LEU A 565 17.92 -2.28 -5.78
N ASN A 566 17.86 -2.33 -7.10
CA ASN A 566 16.97 -1.49 -7.92
C ASN A 566 15.52 -1.85 -7.64
N ILE A 567 14.98 -1.21 -6.62
CA ILE A 567 13.56 -1.20 -6.41
C ILE A 567 13.07 0.12 -6.99
N GLY A 568 12.13 0.00 -7.90
CA GLY A 568 11.48 1.15 -8.47
C GLY A 568 10.52 1.82 -7.50
N PRO A 569 9.81 2.82 -7.99
CA PRO A 569 8.70 3.43 -7.27
C PRO A 569 7.65 2.43 -6.75
N ASP A 570 7.58 1.25 -7.36
CA ASP A 570 6.70 0.14 -6.99
C ASP A 570 7.10 -0.61 -5.71
N ILE A 571 8.28 -0.29 -5.14
CA ILE A 571 8.77 -0.84 -3.87
C ILE A 571 8.70 -2.38 -3.78
N MET A 572 8.96 -3.08 -4.88
CA MET A 572 8.93 -4.55 -4.97
C MET A 572 10.18 -5.07 -5.67
N TYR A 573 10.77 -6.14 -5.14
CA TYR A 573 11.98 -6.73 -5.71
C TYR A 573 11.71 -7.62 -6.92
N PHE A 574 12.59 -7.51 -7.92
CA PHE A 574 12.86 -8.60 -8.85
C PHE A 574 13.99 -9.46 -8.28
N TYR A 575 13.67 -10.62 -7.74
CA TYR A 575 14.67 -11.49 -7.08
C TYR A 575 15.75 -11.98 -8.05
N SER A 576 15.45 -11.98 -9.35
CA SER A 576 16.41 -12.33 -10.41
C SER A 576 17.56 -11.32 -10.56
N GLU A 577 17.38 -10.08 -10.08
CA GLU A 577 18.45 -9.10 -10.08
C GLU A 577 19.41 -9.23 -8.90
N MET A 578 19.00 -9.99 -7.87
CA MET A 578 19.81 -10.18 -6.67
C MET A 578 20.89 -11.21 -6.88
N SER A 579 22.10 -10.90 -6.44
CA SER A 579 23.24 -11.83 -6.42
C SER A 579 23.92 -11.82 -5.07
N LYS A 580 24.67 -12.91 -4.76
CA LYS A 580 25.41 -13.06 -3.51
C LYS A 580 26.85 -13.46 -3.82
N SER A 581 27.81 -12.60 -3.43
CA SER A 581 29.23 -12.94 -3.53
C SER A 581 29.67 -13.83 -2.37
N LYS A 582 30.75 -14.61 -2.61
CA LYS A 582 31.34 -15.48 -1.59
C LYS A 582 31.95 -14.69 -0.43
#